data_6b8787863dc14dbe7bfcc16cf9b2e214
#
_entry.id   6b8787863dc14dbe7bfcc16cf9b2e214
#
_cell.length_a   1.000
_cell.length_b   1.000
_cell.length_c   1.000
_cell.angle_alpha   90.00
_cell.angle_beta   90.00
_cell.angle_gamma   90.00
#
_symmetry.space_group_name_H-M   'P 1'
#
loop_
_entity.id
_entity.type
_entity.pdbx_description
1 polymer ?
#
loop_
_entity_poly.entity_id
_entity_poly.type
_entity_poly.pdbx_seq_one_letter_code
_entity_poly.pdbx_strand_id
1 'polypeptide(L)'
;MYLQTEKIGYNILNIKRSVIYKIFGGIAMSKKIMKKVLIGTLMAFGLMACGGGEKKEAPKLDPNKKVTIKYWSFPNFTSDSEYKTPEEYDKALIKAFEEKNPNIKVEYQKIEFTDGPAKIETAIQAKSNPDVVIDAPGRVIAWAKNGVLAPFNDIDTSKYSKEILSASSFDNKVYMYPLGTAPFVMAVNKKLTDKMGITDLLPLNKPGRNWTVEEFEKFLKAAKAKDPSIDPVLFYTKSQAGDQGPRAFVSNLYNSWITDDGVTKYTINDENGVKSLTWIKKAYDEGLLGKGVSAEAKDALEAFRTGKALVTILYSPGLKGQDKEAIEKGVVEPVFLPFPNASGQAKFEFLLAGAAVFDNGDPARVAAAQKFVDFIVNDPVWGERSLKATNNFSPTGKTGIYGDDAEVKYLESLVGFYGPYYNTVDGFIQMRPLWFNMVQSVLNGQVQPKDGLDKFVTDANKTIQDAK
;
A
#
# COMPACT_ATOMS: atom_id res chain seq x y z
N MET A 1 -21.98 -24.35 -29.87
CA MET A 1 -22.60 -23.57 -28.80
C MET A 1 -23.89 -24.20 -28.24
N TYR A 2 -24.56 -25.11 -28.95
CA TYR A 2 -25.80 -25.79 -28.48
C TYR A 2 -25.55 -27.03 -27.61
N LEU A 3 -24.38 -27.63 -27.67
CA LEU A 3 -24.04 -28.86 -26.93
C LEU A 3 -23.49 -28.64 -25.50
N GLN A 4 -23.10 -27.41 -25.13
CA GLN A 4 -22.64 -27.11 -23.76
C GLN A 4 -23.79 -26.74 -22.81
N THR A 5 -24.88 -26.19 -23.30
CA THR A 5 -26.05 -25.84 -22.48
C THR A 5 -26.85 -27.06 -22.00
N GLU A 6 -26.87 -28.14 -22.75
CA GLU A 6 -27.52 -29.40 -22.31
C GLU A 6 -26.77 -30.11 -21.20
N LYS A 7 -25.43 -30.11 -21.19
CA LYS A 7 -24.62 -30.73 -20.12
C LYS A 7 -24.74 -30.01 -18.79
N ILE A 8 -24.86 -28.68 -18.80
CA ILE A 8 -25.04 -27.87 -17.57
C ILE A 8 -26.46 -28.08 -17.00
N GLY A 9 -27.47 -28.18 -17.86
CA GLY A 9 -28.85 -28.49 -17.46
C GLY A 9 -28.99 -29.86 -16.83
N TYR A 10 -28.28 -30.86 -17.35
CA TYR A 10 -28.32 -32.26 -16.83
C TYR A 10 -27.62 -32.40 -15.44
N ASN A 11 -26.53 -31.66 -15.23
CA ASN A 11 -25.85 -31.66 -13.93
C ASN A 11 -26.65 -30.97 -12.82
N ILE A 12 -27.31 -29.86 -13.11
CA ILE A 12 -28.14 -29.14 -12.14
C ILE A 12 -29.38 -29.99 -11.74
N LEU A 13 -29.97 -30.74 -12.68
CA LEU A 13 -31.09 -31.63 -12.37
C LEU A 13 -30.68 -32.82 -11.49
N ASN A 14 -29.49 -33.34 -11.68
CA ASN A 14 -28.97 -34.47 -10.88
C ASN A 14 -28.58 -34.07 -9.46
N ILE A 15 -28.00 -32.87 -9.29
CA ILE A 15 -27.69 -32.30 -7.96
C ILE A 15 -29.00 -32.02 -7.18
N LYS A 16 -30.02 -31.45 -7.80
CA LYS A 16 -31.32 -31.25 -7.17
C LYS A 16 -32.02 -32.53 -6.76
N ARG A 17 -31.88 -33.60 -7.52
CA ARG A 17 -32.43 -34.93 -7.17
C ARG A 17 -31.74 -35.56 -5.94
N SER A 18 -30.42 -35.44 -5.84
CA SER A 18 -29.67 -36.00 -4.71
C SER A 18 -29.95 -35.28 -3.36
N VAL A 19 -30.18 -33.96 -3.40
CA VAL A 19 -30.51 -33.19 -2.21
C VAL A 19 -31.94 -33.45 -1.72
N ILE A 20 -32.90 -33.61 -2.64
CA ILE A 20 -34.30 -33.92 -2.28
C ILE A 20 -34.42 -35.34 -1.71
N TYR A 21 -33.63 -36.29 -2.23
CA TYR A 21 -33.63 -37.67 -1.69
C TYR A 21 -33.04 -37.77 -0.27
N LYS A 22 -32.10 -36.89 0.06
CA LYS A 22 -31.51 -36.83 1.42
C LYS A 22 -32.43 -36.13 2.46
N ILE A 23 -33.31 -35.23 2.02
CA ILE A 23 -34.19 -34.49 2.93
C ILE A 23 -35.49 -35.23 3.24
N PHE A 24 -36.02 -36.02 2.31
CA PHE A 24 -37.37 -36.65 2.44
C PHE A 24 -37.37 -38.19 2.48
N GLY A 25 -36.30 -38.82 2.89
CA GLY A 25 -36.17 -40.25 3.23
C GLY A 25 -37.29 -41.18 2.73
N GLY A 26 -37.19 -41.66 1.46
CA GLY A 26 -37.85 -42.90 1.06
C GLY A 26 -39.36 -42.91 0.80
N ILE A 27 -40.05 -41.77 0.73
CA ILE A 27 -41.51 -41.76 0.44
C ILE A 27 -41.73 -41.52 -1.06
N ALA A 28 -42.34 -42.49 -1.74
CA ALA A 28 -42.70 -42.40 -3.16
C ALA A 28 -43.85 -41.40 -3.38
N MET A 29 -43.50 -40.19 -3.81
CA MET A 29 -44.49 -39.13 -4.13
C MET A 29 -44.82 -39.12 -5.63
N SER A 30 -46.11 -38.97 -5.96
CA SER A 30 -46.59 -38.93 -7.33
C SER A 30 -46.13 -37.69 -8.07
N LYS A 31 -45.93 -37.78 -9.42
CA LYS A 31 -45.46 -36.65 -10.26
C LYS A 31 -46.33 -35.36 -10.13
N LYS A 32 -47.60 -35.47 -9.76
CA LYS A 32 -48.52 -34.34 -9.57
C LYS A 32 -48.22 -33.58 -8.28
N ILE A 33 -47.82 -34.27 -7.22
CA ILE A 33 -47.49 -33.63 -5.93
C ILE A 33 -46.15 -32.92 -6.00
N MET A 34 -45.16 -33.51 -6.71
CA MET A 34 -43.85 -32.89 -6.93
C MET A 34 -43.93 -31.57 -7.70
N LYS A 35 -44.85 -31.43 -8.68
CA LYS A 35 -45.07 -30.17 -9.39
C LYS A 35 -45.66 -29.05 -8.47
N LYS A 36 -46.57 -29.39 -7.57
CA LYS A 36 -47.15 -28.41 -6.65
C LYS A 36 -46.17 -27.96 -5.57
N VAL A 37 -45.34 -28.84 -5.07
CA VAL A 37 -44.25 -28.48 -4.12
C VAL A 37 -43.19 -27.60 -4.77
N LEU A 38 -42.82 -27.87 -6.05
CA LEU A 38 -41.85 -27.06 -6.79
C LEU A 38 -42.36 -25.63 -7.10
N ILE A 39 -43.67 -25.47 -7.36
CA ILE A 39 -44.28 -24.15 -7.63
C ILE A 39 -44.47 -23.38 -6.31
N GLY A 40 -44.80 -24.04 -5.21
CA GLY A 40 -44.89 -23.41 -3.89
C GLY A 40 -43.56 -22.88 -3.35
N THR A 41 -42.47 -23.61 -3.60
CA THR A 41 -41.11 -23.20 -3.16
C THR A 41 -40.53 -22.08 -4.03
N LEU A 42 -40.90 -21.99 -5.31
CA LEU A 42 -40.50 -20.89 -6.21
C LEU A 42 -41.27 -19.59 -5.93
N MET A 43 -42.53 -19.65 -5.45
CA MET A 43 -43.29 -18.45 -5.02
C MET A 43 -42.84 -17.91 -3.65
N ALA A 44 -42.34 -18.76 -2.75
CA ALA A 44 -41.79 -18.30 -1.47
C ALA A 44 -40.44 -17.61 -1.60
N PHE A 45 -39.63 -17.95 -2.63
CA PHE A 45 -38.35 -17.26 -2.94
C PHE A 45 -38.54 -16.00 -3.81
N GLY A 46 -39.65 -15.86 -4.51
CA GLY A 46 -39.91 -14.71 -5.39
C GLY A 46 -40.46 -13.47 -4.65
N LEU A 47 -40.90 -13.60 -3.41
CA LEU A 47 -41.43 -12.49 -2.61
C LEU A 47 -40.45 -11.89 -1.62
N MET A 48 -39.21 -12.43 -1.52
CA MET A 48 -38.14 -11.83 -0.73
C MET A 48 -37.13 -10.99 -1.57
N ALA A 49 -37.36 -10.81 -2.86
CA ALA A 49 -36.46 -10.08 -3.77
C ALA A 49 -36.87 -8.64 -4.08
N CYS A 50 -37.88 -8.08 -3.35
CA CYS A 50 -38.24 -6.66 -3.40
C CYS A 50 -38.34 -6.11 -1.97
N GLY A 51 -37.24 -6.17 -1.23
CA GLY A 51 -37.04 -5.38 -0.03
C GLY A 51 -35.98 -4.33 -0.37
N GLY A 52 -36.39 -3.05 -0.37
CA GLY A 52 -35.47 -1.92 -0.49
C GLY A 52 -34.37 -2.08 0.54
N GLY A 53 -33.11 -1.80 0.11
CA GLY A 53 -31.95 -1.86 1.01
C GLY A 53 -32.13 -0.93 2.20
N GLU A 54 -32.65 -1.45 3.30
CA GLU A 54 -32.49 -0.82 4.59
C GLU A 54 -30.98 -0.66 4.81
N LYS A 55 -30.51 0.58 4.89
CA LYS A 55 -29.21 0.88 5.50
C LYS A 55 -29.29 0.26 6.90
N LYS A 56 -28.65 -0.87 7.12
CA LYS A 56 -28.43 -1.36 8.48
C LYS A 56 -27.69 -0.24 9.20
N GLU A 57 -28.36 0.45 10.12
CA GLU A 57 -27.69 1.38 11.02
C GLU A 57 -26.51 0.66 11.68
N ALA A 58 -25.39 1.37 11.81
CA ALA A 58 -24.24 0.86 12.55
C ALA A 58 -24.72 0.41 13.95
N PRO A 59 -24.26 -0.72 14.46
CA PRO A 59 -24.67 -1.22 15.77
C PRO A 59 -24.34 -0.18 16.84
N LYS A 60 -25.36 0.35 17.51
CA LYS A 60 -25.19 1.34 18.58
C LYS A 60 -24.67 0.62 19.83
N LEU A 61 -23.56 1.15 20.38
CA LEU A 61 -23.06 0.69 21.67
C LEU A 61 -24.07 1.02 22.77
N ASP A 62 -24.45 0.03 23.57
CA ASP A 62 -25.18 0.26 24.81
C ASP A 62 -24.21 0.88 25.85
N PRO A 63 -24.45 2.13 26.29
CA PRO A 63 -23.52 2.81 27.21
C PRO A 63 -23.43 2.12 28.59
N ASN A 64 -24.38 1.22 28.92
CA ASN A 64 -24.37 0.49 30.17
C ASN A 64 -23.73 -0.88 30.10
N LYS A 65 -23.37 -1.35 28.90
CA LYS A 65 -22.77 -2.67 28.70
C LYS A 65 -21.24 -2.54 28.54
N LYS A 66 -20.50 -3.25 29.38
CA LYS A 66 -19.05 -3.35 29.25
C LYS A 66 -18.68 -4.21 28.03
N VAL A 67 -17.74 -3.71 27.22
CA VAL A 67 -17.20 -4.40 26.04
C VAL A 67 -15.68 -4.45 26.15
N THR A 68 -15.10 -5.61 25.91
CA THR A 68 -13.64 -5.77 25.79
C THR A 68 -13.27 -6.06 24.35
N ILE A 69 -12.32 -5.30 23.82
CA ILE A 69 -11.76 -5.49 22.48
C ILE A 69 -10.25 -5.82 22.58
N LYS A 70 -9.74 -6.56 21.59
CA LYS A 70 -8.33 -6.92 21.49
C LYS A 70 -7.67 -6.09 20.40
N TYR A 71 -6.60 -5.39 20.74
CA TYR A 71 -5.78 -4.61 19.83
C TYR A 71 -4.38 -5.23 19.71
N TRP A 72 -4.03 -5.66 18.48
CA TRP A 72 -2.69 -6.11 18.16
C TRP A 72 -1.95 -5.06 17.35
N SER A 73 -0.77 -4.63 17.82
CA SER A 73 0.01 -3.57 17.19
C SER A 73 1.40 -4.03 16.77
N PHE A 74 1.77 -3.73 15.54
CA PHE A 74 3.16 -3.77 15.09
C PHE A 74 3.92 -2.56 15.67
N PRO A 75 5.26 -2.64 15.85
CA PRO A 75 6.07 -1.54 16.38
C PRO A 75 6.29 -0.42 15.36
N ASN A 76 5.21 0.23 14.92
CA ASN A 76 5.25 1.34 13.95
C ASN A 76 5.73 2.66 14.55
N PHE A 77 5.85 2.74 15.87
CA PHE A 77 6.32 3.92 16.57
C PHE A 77 7.76 4.25 16.22
N THR A 78 8.06 5.53 16.01
CA THR A 78 9.38 6.05 15.68
C THR A 78 9.94 6.88 16.84
N SER A 79 9.16 7.88 17.30
CA SER A 79 9.56 8.77 18.38
C SER A 79 8.37 9.53 18.96
N ASP A 80 8.46 9.88 20.23
CA ASP A 80 7.54 10.78 20.92
C ASP A 80 8.29 11.58 21.99
N SER A 81 7.75 12.72 22.44
CA SER A 81 8.37 13.57 23.46
C SER A 81 8.30 12.96 24.87
N GLU A 82 7.27 12.18 25.16
CA GLU A 82 6.99 11.61 26.49
C GLU A 82 7.30 10.11 26.56
N TYR A 83 7.02 9.34 25.50
CA TYR A 83 7.13 7.91 25.47
C TYR A 83 8.36 7.45 24.68
N LYS A 84 9.08 6.46 25.19
CA LYS A 84 10.35 5.99 24.62
C LYS A 84 10.23 4.74 23.79
N THR A 85 9.15 3.98 23.99
CA THR A 85 8.94 2.70 23.32
C THR A 85 7.55 2.63 22.69
N PRO A 86 7.35 1.81 21.62
CA PRO A 86 6.03 1.57 21.05
C PRO A 86 5.01 1.14 22.10
N GLU A 87 5.43 0.31 23.03
CA GLU A 87 4.55 -0.26 24.05
C GLU A 87 4.09 0.77 25.09
N GLU A 88 4.97 1.67 25.51
CA GLU A 88 4.61 2.80 26.38
C GLU A 88 3.62 3.72 25.70
N TYR A 89 3.86 4.04 24.43
CA TYR A 89 2.98 4.88 23.62
C TYR A 89 1.59 4.26 23.46
N ASP A 90 1.52 2.99 23.01
CA ASP A 90 0.24 2.29 22.80
C ASP A 90 -0.56 2.18 24.12
N LYS A 91 0.10 1.88 25.23
CA LYS A 91 -0.56 1.84 26.57
C LYS A 91 -1.11 3.19 26.99
N ALA A 92 -0.41 4.29 26.70
CA ALA A 92 -0.87 5.65 27.01
C ALA A 92 -2.05 6.05 26.13
N LEU A 93 -2.01 5.73 24.83
CA LEU A 93 -3.12 5.92 23.87
C LEU A 93 -4.38 5.18 24.34
N ILE A 94 -4.23 3.91 24.72
CA ILE A 94 -5.31 3.07 25.25
C ILE A 94 -5.92 3.66 26.51
N LYS A 95 -5.05 4.07 27.47
CA LYS A 95 -5.51 4.69 28.70
C LYS A 95 -6.35 5.93 28.45
N ALA A 96 -5.89 6.82 27.55
CA ALA A 96 -6.63 8.03 27.20
C ALA A 96 -7.97 7.72 26.51
N PHE A 97 -8.04 6.66 25.69
CA PHE A 97 -9.27 6.17 25.11
C PHE A 97 -10.26 5.65 26.15
N GLU A 98 -9.77 4.79 27.07
CA GLU A 98 -10.59 4.18 28.14
C GLU A 98 -11.12 5.24 29.12
N GLU A 99 -10.37 6.30 29.43
CA GLU A 99 -10.83 7.42 30.25
C GLU A 99 -12.04 8.14 29.63
N LYS A 100 -12.08 8.29 28.30
CA LYS A 100 -13.20 8.86 27.55
C LYS A 100 -14.32 7.84 27.30
N ASN A 101 -14.04 6.55 27.41
CA ASN A 101 -14.96 5.46 27.10
C ASN A 101 -14.94 4.38 28.20
N PRO A 102 -15.41 4.67 29.42
CA PRO A 102 -15.20 3.81 30.59
C PRO A 102 -15.87 2.42 30.51
N ASN A 103 -16.78 2.26 29.53
CA ASN A 103 -17.44 0.99 29.24
C ASN A 103 -16.69 0.11 28.24
N ILE A 104 -15.60 0.62 27.62
CA ILE A 104 -14.79 -0.15 26.67
C ILE A 104 -13.41 -0.41 27.30
N LYS A 105 -13.02 -1.67 27.30
CA LYS A 105 -11.67 -2.12 27.71
C LYS A 105 -10.90 -2.58 26.49
N VAL A 106 -9.61 -2.19 26.40
CA VAL A 106 -8.71 -2.58 25.30
C VAL A 106 -7.62 -3.51 25.84
N GLU A 107 -7.62 -4.75 25.39
CA GLU A 107 -6.54 -5.71 25.64
C GLU A 107 -5.47 -5.55 24.56
N TYR A 108 -4.29 -5.09 24.96
CA TYR A 108 -3.17 -4.82 24.07
C TYR A 108 -2.23 -6.01 23.94
N GLN A 109 -1.80 -6.26 22.69
CA GLN A 109 -0.72 -7.20 22.42
C GLN A 109 0.21 -6.63 21.35
N LYS A 110 1.48 -6.48 21.68
CA LYS A 110 2.54 -6.22 20.70
C LYS A 110 2.80 -7.47 19.87
N ILE A 111 2.96 -7.28 18.56
CA ILE A 111 3.42 -8.32 17.61
C ILE A 111 4.60 -7.76 16.80
N GLU A 112 5.49 -8.64 16.33
CA GLU A 112 6.69 -8.24 15.61
C GLU A 112 6.49 -8.37 14.09
N PHE A 113 7.26 -7.61 13.30
CA PHE A 113 7.16 -7.69 11.83
C PHE A 113 7.61 -9.04 11.25
N THR A 114 8.45 -9.78 11.97
CA THR A 114 9.02 -11.06 11.52
C THR A 114 8.03 -12.21 11.55
N ASP A 115 7.20 -12.30 12.58
CA ASP A 115 6.27 -13.41 12.84
C ASP A 115 4.81 -12.98 12.98
N GLY A 116 4.56 -11.69 13.22
CA GLY A 116 3.22 -11.13 13.41
C GLY A 116 2.26 -11.43 12.27
N PRO A 117 2.66 -11.30 10.98
CA PRO A 117 1.78 -11.67 9.88
C PRO A 117 1.30 -13.12 9.96
N ALA A 118 2.19 -14.09 10.18
CA ALA A 118 1.84 -15.49 10.32
C ALA A 118 0.97 -15.75 11.57
N LYS A 119 1.20 -15.02 12.65
CA LYS A 119 0.41 -15.08 13.86
C LYS A 119 -1.03 -14.61 13.66
N ILE A 120 -1.22 -13.52 12.91
CA ILE A 120 -2.55 -13.01 12.56
C ILE A 120 -3.28 -14.04 11.68
N GLU A 121 -2.64 -14.57 10.63
CA GLU A 121 -3.24 -15.59 9.76
C GLU A 121 -3.67 -16.83 10.54
N THR A 122 -2.82 -17.31 11.45
CA THR A 122 -3.14 -18.44 12.33
C THR A 122 -4.35 -18.13 13.23
N ALA A 123 -4.40 -16.93 13.79
CA ALA A 123 -5.50 -16.49 14.65
C ALA A 123 -6.82 -16.35 13.88
N ILE A 124 -6.78 -15.89 12.62
CA ILE A 124 -7.95 -15.83 11.71
C ILE A 124 -8.49 -17.25 11.48
N GLN A 125 -7.63 -18.20 11.13
CA GLN A 125 -8.03 -19.60 10.92
C GLN A 125 -8.62 -20.23 12.18
N ALA A 126 -8.06 -19.91 13.35
CA ALA A 126 -8.52 -20.40 14.65
C ALA A 126 -9.74 -19.63 15.20
N LYS A 127 -10.25 -18.60 14.50
CA LYS A 127 -11.32 -17.69 14.97
C LYS A 127 -11.01 -17.04 16.34
N SER A 128 -9.73 -16.75 16.58
CA SER A 128 -9.21 -16.12 17.81
C SER A 128 -8.49 -14.79 17.52
N ASN A 129 -8.69 -14.24 16.32
CA ASN A 129 -8.10 -13.00 15.85
C ASN A 129 -8.45 -11.82 16.77
N PRO A 130 -7.63 -10.76 16.75
CA PRO A 130 -7.94 -9.51 17.44
C PRO A 130 -9.18 -8.83 16.87
N ASP A 131 -9.65 -7.78 17.53
CA ASP A 131 -10.71 -6.91 17.02
C ASP A 131 -10.11 -5.80 16.14
N VAL A 132 -8.92 -5.30 16.47
CA VAL A 132 -8.23 -4.23 15.74
C VAL A 132 -6.79 -4.62 15.43
N VAL A 133 -6.39 -4.37 14.19
CA VAL A 133 -4.97 -4.42 13.74
C VAL A 133 -4.68 -3.20 12.88
N ILE A 134 -3.53 -2.57 13.09
CA ILE A 134 -2.99 -1.54 12.19
C ILE A 134 -1.99 -2.21 11.25
N ASP A 135 -2.24 -2.16 9.94
CA ASP A 135 -1.39 -2.81 8.94
C ASP A 135 -1.41 -2.08 7.59
N ALA A 136 -0.73 -2.63 6.59
CA ALA A 136 -0.68 -2.12 5.23
C ALA A 136 -1.81 -2.69 4.35
N PRO A 137 -2.24 -1.97 3.29
CA PRO A 137 -3.34 -2.37 2.41
C PRO A 137 -3.26 -3.79 1.85
N GLY A 138 -2.07 -4.25 1.49
CA GLY A 138 -1.90 -5.57 0.86
C GLY A 138 -2.49 -6.73 1.68
N ARG A 139 -2.28 -6.72 3.01
CA ARG A 139 -2.88 -7.73 3.91
C ARG A 139 -4.33 -7.40 4.25
N VAL A 140 -4.61 -6.14 4.58
CA VAL A 140 -5.98 -5.74 4.98
C VAL A 140 -6.98 -6.01 3.86
N ILE A 141 -6.66 -5.69 2.62
CA ILE A 141 -7.56 -5.95 1.48
C ILE A 141 -7.69 -7.46 1.20
N ALA A 142 -6.64 -8.25 1.42
CA ALA A 142 -6.77 -9.72 1.35
C ALA A 142 -7.73 -10.26 2.42
N TRP A 143 -7.66 -9.76 3.66
CA TRP A 143 -8.63 -10.12 4.71
C TRP A 143 -10.06 -9.66 4.38
N ALA A 144 -10.23 -8.47 3.78
CA ALA A 144 -11.53 -8.00 3.31
C ALA A 144 -12.12 -8.93 2.22
N LYS A 145 -11.31 -9.35 1.24
CA LYS A 145 -11.69 -10.33 0.21
C LYS A 145 -12.13 -11.68 0.81
N ASN A 146 -11.49 -12.09 1.90
CA ASN A 146 -11.82 -13.31 2.64
C ASN A 146 -13.05 -13.14 3.55
N GLY A 147 -13.66 -11.96 3.62
CA GLY A 147 -14.90 -11.70 4.36
C GLY A 147 -14.74 -11.74 5.88
N VAL A 148 -13.52 -11.53 6.42
CA VAL A 148 -13.26 -11.57 7.88
C VAL A 148 -13.25 -10.18 8.53
N LEU A 149 -13.42 -9.11 7.74
CA LEU A 149 -13.42 -7.74 8.24
C LEU A 149 -14.83 -7.12 8.24
N ALA A 150 -15.06 -6.23 9.18
CA ALA A 150 -16.21 -5.33 9.21
C ALA A 150 -15.90 -4.03 8.44
N PRO A 151 -16.77 -3.55 7.53
CA PRO A 151 -16.54 -2.31 6.81
C PRO A 151 -16.78 -1.09 7.71
N PHE A 152 -16.09 0.01 7.44
CA PHE A 152 -16.35 1.32 8.04
C PHE A 152 -17.44 2.05 7.24
N ASN A 153 -18.66 2.06 7.74
CA ASN A 153 -19.80 2.66 7.03
C ASN A 153 -19.92 4.17 7.25
N ASP A 154 -19.36 4.70 8.34
CA ASP A 154 -19.53 6.09 8.76
C ASP A 154 -18.29 6.97 8.43
N ILE A 155 -17.31 6.43 7.68
CA ILE A 155 -16.16 7.20 7.24
C ILE A 155 -16.54 8.22 6.17
N ASP A 156 -16.13 9.48 6.37
CA ASP A 156 -16.28 10.53 5.36
C ASP A 156 -15.26 10.36 4.23
N THR A 157 -15.64 9.64 3.20
CA THR A 157 -14.78 9.34 2.05
C THR A 157 -14.40 10.57 1.22
N SER A 158 -15.13 11.68 1.33
CA SER A 158 -14.85 12.90 0.56
C SER A 158 -13.52 13.57 0.95
N LYS A 159 -12.98 13.21 2.11
CA LYS A 159 -11.70 13.75 2.61
C LYS A 159 -10.45 13.08 2.04
N TYR A 160 -10.60 11.97 1.33
CA TYR A 160 -9.47 11.16 0.85
C TYR A 160 -9.35 11.21 -0.66
N SER A 161 -8.14 11.10 -1.18
CA SER A 161 -7.92 10.94 -2.62
C SER A 161 -8.44 9.60 -3.12
N LYS A 162 -8.66 9.52 -4.44
CA LYS A 162 -9.07 8.27 -5.12
C LYS A 162 -8.07 7.13 -4.86
N GLU A 163 -6.79 7.44 -4.85
CA GLU A 163 -5.70 6.49 -4.67
C GLU A 163 -5.71 5.89 -3.25
N ILE A 164 -5.92 6.72 -2.23
CA ILE A 164 -6.04 6.28 -0.83
C ILE A 164 -7.30 5.42 -0.65
N LEU A 165 -8.42 5.86 -1.21
CA LEU A 165 -9.67 5.08 -1.13
C LEU A 165 -9.55 3.75 -1.88
N SER A 166 -8.94 3.74 -3.06
CA SER A 166 -8.69 2.50 -3.81
C SER A 166 -7.84 1.50 -3.00
N ALA A 167 -6.80 2.00 -2.30
CA ALA A 167 -5.95 1.18 -1.46
C ALA A 167 -6.65 0.66 -0.19
N SER A 168 -7.74 1.32 0.24
CA SER A 168 -8.42 1.06 1.52
C SER A 168 -9.75 0.32 1.37
N SER A 169 -10.19 0.07 0.12
CA SER A 169 -11.53 -0.41 -0.18
C SER A 169 -11.52 -1.72 -0.97
N PHE A 170 -12.59 -2.48 -0.80
CA PHE A 170 -12.92 -3.64 -1.60
C PHE A 170 -14.44 -3.69 -1.80
N ASP A 171 -14.90 -4.01 -3.02
CA ASP A 171 -16.34 -4.06 -3.38
C ASP A 171 -17.13 -2.81 -2.94
N ASN A 172 -16.58 -1.62 -3.25
CA ASN A 172 -17.14 -0.31 -2.92
C ASN A 172 -17.37 -0.03 -1.41
N LYS A 173 -16.68 -0.77 -0.52
CA LYS A 173 -16.73 -0.56 0.93
C LYS A 173 -15.33 -0.32 1.45
N VAL A 174 -15.19 0.59 2.41
CA VAL A 174 -13.93 0.86 3.10
C VAL A 174 -13.73 -0.17 4.20
N TYR A 175 -12.66 -0.95 4.12
CA TYR A 175 -12.27 -1.97 5.11
C TYR A 175 -11.02 -1.60 5.90
N MET A 176 -10.31 -0.59 5.44
CA MET A 176 -9.14 -0.05 6.12
C MET A 176 -9.36 1.43 6.40
N TYR A 177 -9.38 1.83 7.66
CA TYR A 177 -9.41 3.25 8.00
C TYR A 177 -8.03 3.85 7.80
N PRO A 178 -7.80 4.79 6.87
CA PRO A 178 -6.48 5.37 6.63
C PRO A 178 -5.99 6.17 7.85
N LEU A 179 -4.85 5.79 8.42
CA LEU A 179 -4.26 6.47 9.57
C LEU A 179 -3.17 7.46 9.18
N GLY A 180 -2.30 7.06 8.27
CA GLY A 180 -1.16 7.87 7.90
C GLY A 180 -0.52 7.40 6.61
N THR A 181 0.17 8.31 5.93
CA THR A 181 0.87 8.05 4.67
C THR A 181 2.30 8.57 4.72
N ALA A 182 3.17 7.98 3.90
CA ALA A 182 4.50 8.52 3.64
C ALA A 182 4.86 8.33 2.17
N PRO A 183 5.16 9.41 1.42
CA PRO A 183 5.58 9.29 0.03
C PRO A 183 6.98 8.67 -0.05
N PHE A 184 7.20 7.85 -1.07
CA PHE A 184 8.55 7.48 -1.50
C PHE A 184 9.04 8.51 -2.51
N VAL A 185 10.19 9.09 -2.23
CA VAL A 185 10.82 10.15 -3.02
C VAL A 185 12.27 9.82 -3.29
N MET A 186 12.91 10.61 -4.15
CA MET A 186 14.36 10.63 -4.25
C MET A 186 14.94 11.58 -3.20
N ALA A 187 16.23 11.41 -2.90
CA ALA A 187 17.00 12.43 -2.21
C ALA A 187 18.33 12.66 -2.92
N VAL A 188 18.80 13.90 -2.89
CA VAL A 188 20.11 14.31 -3.37
C VAL A 188 20.96 14.78 -2.20
N ASN A 189 22.22 14.39 -2.16
CA ASN A 189 23.18 14.90 -1.18
C ASN A 189 23.64 16.31 -1.59
N LYS A 190 22.98 17.34 -1.02
CA LYS A 190 23.27 18.74 -1.33
C LYS A 190 24.72 19.13 -1.00
N LYS A 191 25.30 18.56 0.05
CA LYS A 191 26.70 18.79 0.41
C LYS A 191 27.65 18.46 -0.74
N LEU A 192 27.39 17.37 -1.45
CA LEU A 192 28.19 16.98 -2.61
C LEU A 192 27.93 17.88 -3.81
N THR A 193 26.69 18.28 -4.06
CA THR A 193 26.37 19.18 -5.19
C THR A 193 26.96 20.57 -4.97
N ASP A 194 26.98 21.07 -3.74
CA ASP A 194 27.66 22.34 -3.39
C ASP A 194 29.17 22.24 -3.64
N LYS A 195 29.81 21.16 -3.17
CA LYS A 195 31.23 20.91 -3.40
C LYS A 195 31.59 20.83 -4.89
N MET A 196 30.69 20.25 -5.70
CA MET A 196 30.88 20.14 -7.15
C MET A 196 30.53 21.43 -7.90
N GLY A 197 29.84 22.40 -7.27
CA GLY A 197 29.37 23.62 -7.90
C GLY A 197 28.23 23.37 -8.91
N ILE A 198 27.34 22.43 -8.63
CA ILE A 198 26.22 22.04 -9.52
C ILE A 198 24.85 22.12 -8.83
N THR A 199 24.76 22.69 -7.64
CA THR A 199 23.51 22.82 -6.88
C THR A 199 22.44 23.62 -7.64
N ASP A 200 22.84 24.58 -8.46
CA ASP A 200 21.93 25.37 -9.29
C ASP A 200 21.18 24.54 -10.36
N LEU A 201 21.64 23.33 -10.64
CA LEU A 201 20.93 22.41 -11.53
C LEU A 201 19.78 21.64 -10.82
N LEU A 202 19.69 21.73 -9.50
CA LEU A 202 18.59 21.14 -8.74
C LEU A 202 17.34 22.02 -8.82
N PRO A 203 16.14 21.46 -8.90
CA PRO A 203 14.90 22.21 -9.08
C PRO A 203 14.36 22.82 -7.77
N LEU A 204 15.21 23.18 -6.82
CA LEU A 204 14.81 23.57 -5.44
C LEU A 204 13.88 24.78 -5.40
N ASN A 205 13.99 25.69 -6.36
CA ASN A 205 13.20 26.91 -6.44
C ASN A 205 12.00 26.78 -7.40
N LYS A 206 11.78 25.60 -8.00
CA LYS A 206 10.62 25.32 -8.85
C LYS A 206 9.40 24.90 -8.03
N PRO A 207 8.17 25.21 -8.48
CA PRO A 207 6.96 24.69 -7.86
C PRO A 207 7.02 23.15 -7.78
N GLY A 208 6.76 22.58 -6.59
CA GLY A 208 6.83 21.14 -6.36
C GLY A 208 8.22 20.53 -6.55
N ARG A 209 9.28 21.36 -6.72
CA ARG A 209 10.64 20.89 -7.08
C ARG A 209 10.66 19.98 -8.31
N ASN A 210 9.72 20.18 -9.22
CA ASN A 210 9.59 19.32 -10.41
C ASN A 210 10.70 19.59 -11.43
N TRP A 211 11.14 18.53 -12.06
CA TRP A 211 12.12 18.56 -13.16
C TRP A 211 11.78 17.58 -14.27
N THR A 212 12.25 17.87 -15.47
CA THR A 212 12.10 16.99 -16.62
C THR A 212 13.17 15.92 -16.64
N VAL A 213 12.99 14.92 -17.50
CA VAL A 213 13.98 13.85 -17.72
C VAL A 213 15.30 14.45 -18.26
N GLU A 214 15.21 15.45 -19.16
CA GLU A 214 16.35 16.14 -19.75
C GLU A 214 17.13 16.95 -18.71
N GLU A 215 16.45 17.65 -17.81
CA GLU A 215 17.07 18.40 -16.71
C GLU A 215 17.80 17.45 -15.77
N PHE A 216 17.21 16.33 -15.43
CA PHE A 216 17.85 15.30 -14.61
C PHE A 216 19.08 14.69 -15.31
N GLU A 217 18.96 14.32 -16.59
CA GLU A 217 20.11 13.81 -17.37
C GLU A 217 21.25 14.83 -17.42
N LYS A 218 20.95 16.13 -17.61
CA LYS A 218 21.93 17.21 -17.55
C LYS A 218 22.64 17.28 -16.21
N PHE A 219 21.89 17.16 -15.12
CA PHE A 219 22.43 17.14 -13.76
C PHE A 219 23.37 15.95 -13.54
N LEU A 220 22.97 14.73 -13.93
CA LEU A 220 23.80 13.53 -13.80
C LEU A 220 25.10 13.65 -14.63
N LYS A 221 25.03 14.17 -15.86
CA LYS A 221 26.20 14.41 -16.71
C LYS A 221 27.14 15.42 -16.10
N ALA A 222 26.61 16.50 -15.52
CA ALA A 222 27.43 17.50 -14.82
C ALA A 222 28.12 16.91 -13.60
N ALA A 223 27.43 16.10 -12.80
CA ALA A 223 28.03 15.40 -11.66
C ALA A 223 29.18 14.48 -12.09
N LYS A 224 28.95 13.66 -13.11
CA LYS A 224 29.95 12.72 -13.63
C LYS A 224 31.17 13.43 -14.24
N ALA A 225 30.97 14.61 -14.86
CA ALA A 225 32.04 15.44 -15.37
C ALA A 225 32.90 16.08 -14.26
N LYS A 226 32.30 16.40 -13.11
CA LYS A 226 33.01 16.98 -11.95
C LYS A 226 33.77 15.94 -11.14
N ASP A 227 33.19 14.74 -11.00
CA ASP A 227 33.82 13.61 -10.31
C ASP A 227 33.49 12.30 -11.06
N PRO A 228 34.42 11.85 -11.94
CA PRO A 228 34.24 10.59 -12.67
C PRO A 228 34.19 9.35 -11.78
N SER A 229 34.63 9.43 -10.53
CA SER A 229 34.66 8.31 -9.58
C SER A 229 33.31 8.10 -8.86
N ILE A 230 32.44 9.13 -8.83
CA ILE A 230 31.15 9.04 -8.15
C ILE A 230 30.14 8.24 -9.00
N ASP A 231 29.30 7.49 -8.36
CA ASP A 231 28.06 6.99 -8.96
C ASP A 231 26.98 8.06 -8.79
N PRO A 232 26.55 8.78 -9.86
CA PRO A 232 25.50 9.78 -9.69
C PRO A 232 24.25 9.19 -9.05
N VAL A 233 23.82 8.01 -9.49
CA VAL A 233 22.75 7.19 -8.91
C VAL A 233 23.21 5.75 -8.86
N LEU A 234 23.19 5.08 -7.73
CA LEU A 234 23.35 3.62 -7.71
C LEU A 234 21.98 2.97 -7.94
N PHE A 235 21.70 2.58 -9.19
CA PHE A 235 20.45 1.96 -9.58
C PHE A 235 20.48 0.46 -9.27
N TYR A 236 19.82 0.07 -8.18
CA TYR A 236 19.82 -1.31 -7.67
C TYR A 236 18.66 -2.14 -8.25
N THR A 237 18.87 -3.46 -8.37
CA THR A 237 17.88 -4.35 -9.00
C THR A 237 17.79 -5.74 -8.38
N LYS A 238 18.35 -5.98 -7.18
CA LYS A 238 18.47 -7.37 -6.68
C LYS A 238 17.49 -7.75 -5.58
N SER A 239 17.01 -6.84 -4.74
CA SER A 239 16.22 -7.21 -3.56
C SER A 239 14.77 -6.78 -3.63
N GLN A 240 13.91 -7.52 -2.91
CA GLN A 240 12.52 -7.12 -2.71
C GLN A 240 12.39 -5.97 -1.70
N ALA A 241 13.32 -5.86 -0.75
CA ALA A 241 13.34 -4.71 0.16
C ALA A 241 13.67 -3.45 -0.65
N GLY A 242 12.78 -2.45 -0.62
CA GLY A 242 12.96 -1.19 -1.33
C GLY A 242 12.75 -1.24 -2.85
N ASP A 243 12.18 -2.32 -3.40
CA ASP A 243 11.95 -2.48 -4.85
C ASP A 243 11.00 -1.44 -5.47
N GLN A 244 10.22 -0.73 -4.65
CA GLN A 244 9.40 0.39 -5.10
C GLN A 244 10.24 1.55 -5.66
N GLY A 245 11.46 1.78 -5.20
CA GLY A 245 12.32 2.85 -5.73
C GLY A 245 12.59 2.73 -7.22
N PRO A 246 13.17 1.62 -7.73
CA PRO A 246 13.35 1.39 -9.16
C PRO A 246 12.04 1.39 -9.96
N ARG A 247 10.94 0.83 -9.42
CA ARG A 247 9.64 0.84 -10.12
C ARG A 247 9.10 2.26 -10.26
N ALA A 248 9.09 3.03 -9.17
CA ALA A 248 8.64 4.42 -9.18
C ALA A 248 9.50 5.28 -10.13
N PHE A 249 10.81 5.06 -10.16
CA PHE A 249 11.72 5.77 -11.06
C PHE A 249 11.39 5.49 -12.54
N VAL A 250 11.29 4.20 -12.93
CA VAL A 250 10.92 3.83 -14.30
C VAL A 250 9.55 4.36 -14.69
N SER A 251 8.55 4.21 -13.80
CA SER A 251 7.17 4.66 -14.06
C SER A 251 7.08 6.17 -14.28
N ASN A 252 7.83 6.95 -13.51
CA ASN A 252 7.76 8.40 -13.60
C ASN A 252 8.37 8.97 -14.87
N LEU A 253 9.48 8.43 -15.38
CA LEU A 253 10.23 9.03 -16.50
C LEU A 253 9.32 9.51 -17.64
N TYR A 254 8.41 8.66 -18.11
CA TYR A 254 7.49 8.98 -19.20
C TYR A 254 6.02 8.65 -18.89
N ASN A 255 5.63 8.63 -17.61
CA ASN A 255 4.24 8.40 -17.16
C ASN A 255 3.65 7.04 -17.59
N SER A 256 4.41 5.97 -17.42
CA SER A 256 3.92 4.61 -17.62
C SER A 256 3.87 3.86 -16.29
N TRP A 257 2.68 3.51 -15.86
CA TRP A 257 2.49 2.88 -14.56
C TRP A 257 2.56 1.36 -14.65
N ILE A 258 2.96 0.74 -13.52
CA ILE A 258 3.06 -0.73 -13.41
C ILE A 258 1.72 -1.38 -13.72
N THR A 259 0.61 -0.78 -13.26
CA THR A 259 -0.76 -1.28 -13.48
C THR A 259 -1.61 -0.23 -14.20
N ASP A 260 -2.78 -0.66 -14.68
CA ASP A 260 -3.86 0.24 -15.06
C ASP A 260 -4.39 1.03 -13.85
N ASP A 261 -5.17 2.10 -14.11
CA ASP A 261 -5.76 2.96 -13.07
C ASP A 261 -6.70 2.22 -12.12
N GLY A 262 -7.30 1.14 -12.57
CA GLY A 262 -8.20 0.29 -11.79
C GLY A 262 -7.46 -0.70 -10.90
N VAL A 263 -6.13 -0.78 -10.99
CA VAL A 263 -5.28 -1.74 -10.27
C VAL A 263 -5.74 -3.19 -10.51
N THR A 264 -6.10 -3.50 -11.77
CA THR A 264 -6.67 -4.80 -12.15
C THR A 264 -5.72 -5.66 -12.98
N LYS A 265 -4.76 -5.06 -13.66
CA LYS A 265 -3.78 -5.72 -14.52
C LYS A 265 -2.50 -4.91 -14.64
N TYR A 266 -1.40 -5.59 -14.97
CA TYR A 266 -0.11 -4.97 -15.30
C TYR A 266 -0.10 -4.48 -16.74
N THR A 267 0.44 -3.24 -16.98
CA THR A 267 0.33 -2.53 -18.27
C THR A 267 1.57 -1.75 -18.67
N ILE A 268 2.67 -1.79 -17.94
CA ILE A 268 3.88 -0.97 -18.16
C ILE A 268 4.61 -1.23 -19.48
N ASN A 269 4.15 -2.14 -20.31
CA ASN A 269 4.72 -2.42 -21.64
C ASN A 269 4.16 -1.52 -22.77
N ASP A 270 3.50 -0.43 -22.42
CA ASP A 270 3.11 0.60 -23.38
C ASP A 270 4.32 1.33 -23.96
N GLU A 271 4.10 2.19 -24.95
CA GLU A 271 5.16 2.96 -25.64
C GLU A 271 6.00 3.79 -24.65
N ASN A 272 5.37 4.38 -23.64
CA ASN A 272 6.03 5.19 -22.61
C ASN A 272 6.87 4.34 -21.64
N GLY A 273 6.39 3.16 -21.27
CA GLY A 273 7.16 2.21 -20.46
C GLY A 273 8.41 1.71 -21.18
N VAL A 274 8.27 1.40 -22.47
CA VAL A 274 9.40 1.04 -23.34
C VAL A 274 10.39 2.19 -23.41
N LYS A 275 9.93 3.44 -23.59
CA LYS A 275 10.77 4.63 -23.61
C LYS A 275 11.49 4.84 -22.27
N SER A 276 10.79 4.63 -21.14
CA SER A 276 11.37 4.72 -19.80
C SER A 276 12.52 3.73 -19.62
N LEU A 277 12.28 2.46 -19.92
CA LEU A 277 13.30 1.41 -19.72
C LEU A 277 14.46 1.55 -20.71
N THR A 278 14.21 2.07 -21.91
CA THR A 278 15.23 2.41 -22.89
C THR A 278 16.15 3.53 -22.37
N TRP A 279 15.59 4.58 -21.77
CA TRP A 279 16.35 5.64 -21.14
C TRP A 279 17.20 5.11 -19.96
N ILE A 280 16.63 4.26 -19.11
CA ILE A 280 17.36 3.61 -18.01
C ILE A 280 18.55 2.80 -18.55
N LYS A 281 18.34 1.98 -19.58
CA LYS A 281 19.42 1.20 -20.21
C LYS A 281 20.54 2.10 -20.77
N LYS A 282 20.16 3.14 -21.51
CA LYS A 282 21.12 4.12 -22.04
C LYS A 282 21.91 4.80 -20.92
N ALA A 283 21.25 5.33 -19.90
CA ALA A 283 21.89 6.01 -18.79
C ALA A 283 22.80 5.08 -17.97
N TYR A 284 22.43 3.80 -17.86
CA TYR A 284 23.26 2.75 -17.26
C TYR A 284 24.53 2.49 -18.09
N ASP A 285 24.40 2.35 -19.41
CA ASP A 285 25.54 2.11 -20.30
C ASP A 285 26.51 3.31 -20.33
N GLU A 286 25.98 4.54 -20.25
CA GLU A 286 26.75 5.79 -20.18
C GLU A 286 27.39 6.01 -18.78
N GLY A 287 27.11 5.16 -17.80
CA GLY A 287 27.62 5.29 -16.42
C GLY A 287 27.01 6.44 -15.63
N LEU A 288 25.86 6.99 -16.06
CA LEU A 288 25.08 7.98 -15.32
C LEU A 288 24.29 7.30 -14.18
N LEU A 289 23.90 6.05 -14.39
CA LEU A 289 23.44 5.16 -13.35
C LEU A 289 24.55 4.19 -13.02
N GLY A 290 24.96 4.12 -11.75
CA GLY A 290 26.00 3.21 -11.28
C GLY A 290 25.65 1.75 -11.54
N LYS A 291 26.67 0.90 -11.68
CA LYS A 291 26.51 -0.52 -12.08
C LYS A 291 25.98 -1.40 -10.93
N GLY A 292 24.73 -1.16 -10.56
CA GLY A 292 24.03 -1.80 -9.44
C GLY A 292 23.19 -3.02 -9.78
N VAL A 293 23.44 -3.75 -10.90
CA VAL A 293 22.66 -4.95 -11.28
C VAL A 293 22.61 -6.00 -10.17
N SER A 294 23.70 -6.14 -9.41
CA SER A 294 23.77 -7.04 -8.25
C SER A 294 23.58 -6.33 -6.91
N ALA A 295 23.32 -5.03 -6.90
CA ALA A 295 23.12 -4.25 -5.68
C ALA A 295 21.70 -4.40 -5.14
N GLU A 296 21.58 -4.32 -3.82
CA GLU A 296 20.32 -4.24 -3.07
C GLU A 296 20.03 -2.78 -2.67
N ALA A 297 18.81 -2.50 -2.24
CA ALA A 297 18.44 -1.17 -1.76
C ALA A 297 19.35 -0.67 -0.61
N LYS A 298 19.74 -1.57 0.29
CA LYS A 298 20.66 -1.24 1.39
C LYS A 298 22.03 -0.75 0.90
N ASP A 299 22.52 -1.32 -0.21
CA ASP A 299 23.82 -0.94 -0.79
C ASP A 299 23.75 0.47 -1.40
N ALA A 300 22.63 0.80 -2.06
CA ALA A 300 22.38 2.13 -2.59
C ALA A 300 22.22 3.19 -1.48
N LEU A 301 21.50 2.86 -0.40
CA LEU A 301 21.37 3.73 0.76
C LEU A 301 22.72 3.94 1.46
N GLU A 302 23.53 2.90 1.60
CA GLU A 302 24.86 3.00 2.18
C GLU A 302 25.82 3.82 1.29
N ALA A 303 25.76 3.66 -0.05
CA ALA A 303 26.52 4.47 -0.97
C ALA A 303 26.14 5.97 -0.87
N PHE A 304 24.84 6.28 -0.72
CA PHE A 304 24.36 7.63 -0.47
C PHE A 304 24.84 8.18 0.88
N ARG A 305 24.68 7.43 1.95
CA ARG A 305 25.07 7.79 3.33
C ARG A 305 26.56 8.06 3.47
N THR A 306 27.38 7.35 2.71
CA THR A 306 28.85 7.50 2.72
C THR A 306 29.38 8.49 1.67
N GLY A 307 28.50 9.15 0.92
CA GLY A 307 28.87 10.10 -0.13
C GLY A 307 29.49 9.50 -1.38
N LYS A 308 29.30 8.19 -1.60
CA LYS A 308 29.73 7.47 -2.82
C LYS A 308 28.70 7.55 -3.94
N ALA A 309 27.42 7.76 -3.61
CA ALA A 309 26.36 8.09 -4.55
C ALA A 309 25.81 9.48 -4.25
N LEU A 310 25.47 10.23 -5.30
CA LEU A 310 24.95 11.59 -5.20
C LEU A 310 23.44 11.59 -4.94
N VAL A 311 22.73 10.65 -5.56
CA VAL A 311 21.27 10.52 -5.51
C VAL A 311 20.89 9.12 -5.02
N THR A 312 19.90 9.06 -4.15
CA THR A 312 19.18 7.81 -3.86
C THR A 312 17.76 7.87 -4.43
N ILE A 313 17.31 6.78 -5.04
CA ILE A 313 15.97 6.65 -5.64
C ILE A 313 14.94 6.06 -4.69
N LEU A 314 15.29 5.90 -3.43
CA LEU A 314 14.41 5.48 -2.36
C LEU A 314 14.79 6.24 -1.10
N TYR A 315 13.94 7.19 -0.70
CA TYR A 315 14.16 7.92 0.54
C TYR A 315 12.83 8.28 1.22
N SER A 316 12.90 8.56 2.52
CA SER A 316 11.74 8.90 3.33
C SER A 316 12.18 9.60 4.62
N PRO A 317 11.27 10.24 5.40
CA PRO A 317 11.60 10.79 6.71
C PRO A 317 12.21 9.76 7.66
N GLY A 318 11.73 8.52 7.64
CA GLY A 318 12.29 7.44 8.44
C GLY A 318 13.74 7.10 8.07
N LEU A 319 14.07 7.05 6.77
CA LEU A 319 15.45 6.84 6.29
C LEU A 319 16.35 8.04 6.64
N LYS A 320 15.84 9.28 6.53
CA LYS A 320 16.57 10.47 7.01
C LYS A 320 16.91 10.36 8.50
N GLY A 321 16.00 9.85 9.31
CA GLY A 321 16.24 9.59 10.73
C GLY A 321 17.36 8.57 10.97
N GLN A 322 17.47 7.53 10.14
CA GLN A 322 18.57 6.55 10.19
C GLN A 322 19.92 7.15 9.77
N ASP A 323 19.92 8.20 8.95
CA ASP A 323 21.12 8.89 8.48
C ASP A 323 21.60 10.01 9.41
N LYS A 324 20.98 10.17 10.60
CA LYS A 324 21.27 11.23 11.56
C LYS A 324 22.77 11.43 11.83
N GLU A 325 23.50 10.35 12.07
CA GLU A 325 24.94 10.40 12.34
C GLU A 325 25.74 10.94 11.15
N ALA A 326 25.40 10.52 9.93
CA ALA A 326 26.05 11.00 8.71
C ALA A 326 25.73 12.49 8.43
N ILE A 327 24.51 12.91 8.76
CA ILE A 327 24.07 14.31 8.67
C ILE A 327 24.81 15.17 9.68
N GLU A 328 24.90 14.76 10.95
CA GLU A 328 25.61 15.48 12.01
C GLU A 328 27.13 15.59 11.72
N LYS A 329 27.73 14.59 11.12
CA LYS A 329 29.12 14.59 10.65
C LYS A 329 29.35 15.42 9.37
N GLY A 330 28.30 15.96 8.75
CA GLY A 330 28.36 16.73 7.53
C GLY A 330 28.80 15.93 6.30
N VAL A 331 28.60 14.60 6.29
CA VAL A 331 28.84 13.74 5.12
C VAL A 331 27.68 13.83 4.14
N VAL A 332 26.48 13.90 4.65
CA VAL A 332 25.23 13.97 3.89
C VAL A 332 24.38 15.15 4.33
N GLU A 333 23.84 15.86 3.36
CA GLU A 333 22.77 16.86 3.52
C GLU A 333 21.64 16.46 2.57
N PRO A 334 20.71 15.59 3.02
CA PRO A 334 19.67 15.06 2.14
C PRO A 334 18.60 16.11 1.88
N VAL A 335 18.35 16.39 0.61
CA VAL A 335 17.25 17.20 0.11
C VAL A 335 16.30 16.32 -0.66
N PHE A 336 15.02 16.35 -0.30
CA PHE A 336 13.98 15.55 -0.95
C PHE A 336 13.62 16.14 -2.32
N LEU A 337 13.56 15.27 -3.32
CA LEU A 337 13.21 15.63 -4.70
C LEU A 337 12.22 14.61 -5.29
N PRO A 338 11.33 15.07 -6.20
CA PRO A 338 10.49 14.17 -6.97
C PRO A 338 11.30 13.39 -7.99
N PHE A 339 10.75 12.29 -8.48
CA PHE A 339 11.30 11.61 -9.64
C PHE A 339 11.24 12.53 -10.88
N PRO A 340 12.22 12.47 -11.78
CA PRO A 340 12.17 13.20 -13.04
C PRO A 340 10.98 12.70 -13.88
N ASN A 341 10.28 13.63 -14.54
CA ASN A 341 9.07 13.29 -15.27
C ASN A 341 8.95 14.14 -16.55
N ALA A 342 8.70 13.48 -17.69
CA ALA A 342 8.61 14.18 -18.99
C ALA A 342 7.46 15.21 -19.05
N SER A 343 6.39 15.05 -18.25
CA SER A 343 5.33 16.06 -18.13
C SER A 343 5.65 17.18 -17.13
N GLY A 344 6.76 17.09 -16.40
CA GLY A 344 7.12 18.03 -15.35
C GLY A 344 6.31 17.86 -14.05
N GLN A 345 5.53 16.77 -13.91
CA GLN A 345 4.78 16.49 -12.69
C GLN A 345 4.90 15.01 -12.32
N ALA A 346 5.69 14.71 -11.31
CA ALA A 346 5.82 13.35 -10.77
C ALA A 346 4.56 12.90 -10.04
N LYS A 347 4.33 11.58 -10.01
CA LYS A 347 3.44 10.91 -9.08
C LYS A 347 4.25 10.03 -8.14
N PHE A 348 3.74 9.82 -6.94
CA PHE A 348 4.49 9.15 -5.89
C PHE A 348 3.87 7.82 -5.53
N GLU A 349 4.68 6.78 -5.46
CA GLU A 349 4.34 5.62 -4.63
C GLU A 349 4.39 6.04 -3.17
N PHE A 350 3.55 5.42 -2.34
CA PHE A 350 3.43 5.81 -0.95
C PHE A 350 3.23 4.60 -0.04
N LEU A 351 3.62 4.74 1.21
CA LEU A 351 3.13 3.89 2.29
C LEU A 351 1.75 4.38 2.72
N LEU A 352 0.88 3.44 3.04
CA LEU A 352 -0.38 3.70 3.71
C LEU A 352 -0.46 2.77 4.91
N ALA A 353 -0.55 3.35 6.10
CA ALA A 353 -0.90 2.66 7.32
C ALA A 353 -2.39 2.85 7.60
N GLY A 354 -3.07 1.80 7.97
CA GLY A 354 -4.49 1.90 8.30
C GLY A 354 -4.95 0.83 9.28
N ALA A 355 -6.06 1.09 9.94
CA ALA A 355 -6.66 0.16 10.88
C ALA A 355 -7.72 -0.70 10.21
N ALA A 356 -7.68 -1.99 10.48
CA ALA A 356 -8.72 -2.96 10.15
C ALA A 356 -9.48 -3.39 11.40
N VAL A 357 -10.79 -3.58 11.26
CA VAL A 357 -11.65 -4.13 12.30
C VAL A 357 -12.16 -5.49 11.85
N PHE A 358 -11.89 -6.53 12.65
CA PHE A 358 -12.36 -7.89 12.38
C PHE A 358 -13.81 -8.08 12.78
N ASP A 359 -14.59 -8.74 11.93
CA ASP A 359 -15.97 -9.16 12.25
C ASP A 359 -15.93 -10.49 13.03
N ASN A 360 -15.96 -10.37 14.36
CA ASN A 360 -15.99 -11.51 15.26
C ASN A 360 -17.41 -12.02 15.57
N GLY A 361 -18.42 -11.57 14.82
CA GLY A 361 -19.82 -11.96 15.00
C GLY A 361 -20.52 -11.31 16.20
N ASP A 362 -19.85 -10.37 16.90
CA ASP A 362 -20.43 -9.54 17.98
C ASP A 362 -20.50 -8.08 17.53
N PRO A 363 -21.68 -7.56 17.18
CA PRO A 363 -21.84 -6.18 16.73
C PRO A 363 -21.39 -5.13 17.75
N ALA A 364 -21.46 -5.42 19.06
CA ALA A 364 -21.00 -4.48 20.08
C ALA A 364 -19.46 -4.39 20.10
N ARG A 365 -18.78 -5.49 19.90
CA ARG A 365 -17.30 -5.50 19.78
C ARG A 365 -16.86 -4.76 18.50
N VAL A 366 -17.53 -4.99 17.37
CA VAL A 366 -17.26 -4.26 16.12
C VAL A 366 -17.43 -2.76 16.32
N ALA A 367 -18.54 -2.31 16.92
CA ALA A 367 -18.77 -0.89 17.18
C ALA A 367 -17.76 -0.29 18.17
N ALA A 368 -17.36 -1.02 19.21
CA ALA A 368 -16.32 -0.59 20.13
C ALA A 368 -14.95 -0.49 19.47
N ALA A 369 -14.60 -1.43 18.59
CA ALA A 369 -13.38 -1.44 17.81
C ALA A 369 -13.33 -0.27 16.83
N GLN A 370 -14.41 0.00 16.09
CA GLN A 370 -14.52 1.16 15.20
C GLN A 370 -14.39 2.48 15.96
N LYS A 371 -14.97 2.58 17.16
CA LYS A 371 -14.82 3.75 18.02
C LYS A 371 -13.38 3.96 18.51
N PHE A 372 -12.66 2.89 18.80
CA PHE A 372 -11.23 2.97 19.13
C PHE A 372 -10.40 3.44 17.94
N VAL A 373 -10.66 2.94 16.73
CA VAL A 373 -10.02 3.41 15.52
C VAL A 373 -10.32 4.89 15.25
N ASP A 374 -11.58 5.31 15.40
CA ASP A 374 -11.96 6.72 15.25
C ASP A 374 -11.20 7.62 16.23
N PHE A 375 -11.02 7.19 17.49
CA PHE A 375 -10.24 7.90 18.49
C PHE A 375 -8.76 8.05 18.04
N ILE A 376 -8.14 7.00 17.53
CA ILE A 376 -6.74 7.06 17.04
C ILE A 376 -6.57 8.11 15.95
N VAL A 377 -7.58 8.28 15.08
CA VAL A 377 -7.50 9.17 13.90
C VAL A 377 -8.01 10.57 14.20
N ASN A 378 -9.15 10.70 14.87
CA ASN A 378 -9.91 11.95 14.94
C ASN A 378 -9.88 12.62 16.32
N ASP A 379 -9.30 11.99 17.35
CA ASP A 379 -9.14 12.69 18.63
C ASP A 379 -8.24 13.91 18.46
N PRO A 380 -8.64 15.09 18.97
CA PRO A 380 -7.90 16.34 18.77
C PRO A 380 -6.42 16.31 19.22
N VAL A 381 -6.09 15.47 20.18
CA VAL A 381 -4.73 15.30 20.72
C VAL A 381 -4.04 14.10 20.08
N TRP A 382 -4.66 12.94 20.17
CA TRP A 382 -4.04 11.68 19.78
C TRP A 382 -3.98 11.47 18.27
N GLY A 383 -4.89 12.05 17.49
CA GLY A 383 -4.86 11.94 16.03
C GLY A 383 -3.59 12.56 15.44
N GLU A 384 -3.25 13.79 15.80
CA GLU A 384 -2.01 14.45 15.36
C GLU A 384 -0.77 13.80 15.97
N ARG A 385 -0.84 13.45 17.26
CA ARG A 385 0.26 12.78 17.97
C ARG A 385 0.60 11.43 17.33
N SER A 386 -0.41 10.65 16.89
CA SER A 386 -0.21 9.38 16.21
C SER A 386 0.53 9.53 14.86
N LEU A 387 0.21 10.57 14.09
CA LEU A 387 0.97 10.90 12.88
C LEU A 387 2.44 11.21 13.19
N LYS A 388 2.69 12.07 14.17
CA LYS A 388 4.05 12.44 14.59
C LYS A 388 4.83 11.24 15.12
N ALA A 389 4.20 10.43 15.96
CA ALA A 389 4.84 9.26 16.58
C ALA A 389 5.26 8.19 15.56
N THR A 390 4.66 8.18 14.37
CA THR A 390 4.95 7.24 13.28
C THR A 390 5.68 7.88 12.10
N ASN A 391 6.02 9.18 12.16
CA ASN A 391 6.57 9.98 11.05
C ASN A 391 5.71 9.89 9.76
N ASN A 392 4.40 9.82 9.91
CA ASN A 392 3.45 9.77 8.80
C ASN A 392 2.78 11.12 8.59
N PHE A 393 2.31 11.35 7.35
CA PHE A 393 1.52 12.50 6.96
C PHE A 393 0.03 12.17 6.96
N SER A 394 -0.80 13.20 7.09
CA SER A 394 -2.25 13.03 7.09
C SER A 394 -2.74 12.48 5.75
N PRO A 395 -3.49 11.37 5.73
CA PRO A 395 -4.06 10.83 4.49
C PRO A 395 -5.14 11.75 3.89
N THR A 396 -5.62 12.74 4.64
CA THR A 396 -6.55 13.78 4.15
C THR A 396 -5.86 14.99 3.55
N GLY A 397 -4.52 15.00 3.49
CA GLY A 397 -3.75 16.15 3.01
C GLY A 397 -3.68 17.34 3.99
N LYS A 398 -4.07 17.16 5.27
CA LYS A 398 -3.86 18.18 6.29
C LYS A 398 -2.35 18.44 6.45
N THR A 399 -1.93 19.69 6.31
CA THR A 399 -0.53 20.14 6.43
C THR A 399 -0.27 20.87 7.74
N GLY A 400 1.02 21.17 8.01
CA GLY A 400 1.44 21.96 9.18
C GLY A 400 1.53 21.14 10.49
N ILE A 401 1.41 19.81 10.41
CA ILE A 401 1.48 18.92 11.57
C ILE A 401 2.87 18.98 12.24
N TYR A 402 3.93 19.11 11.42
CA TYR A 402 5.32 19.06 11.87
C TYR A 402 5.98 20.46 12.04
N GLY A 403 5.18 21.53 12.03
CA GLY A 403 5.69 22.90 12.17
C GLY A 403 6.29 23.46 10.89
N ASP A 404 7.42 24.20 10.99
CA ASP A 404 7.93 25.04 9.89
C ASP A 404 9.12 24.44 9.12
N ASP A 405 9.46 23.16 9.32
CA ASP A 405 10.51 22.49 8.53
C ASP A 405 10.12 22.47 7.04
N ALA A 406 10.92 23.13 6.20
CA ALA A 406 10.64 23.29 4.77
C ALA A 406 10.66 21.94 4.02
N GLU A 407 11.52 20.99 4.44
CA GLU A 407 11.59 19.66 3.82
C GLU A 407 10.37 18.82 4.19
N VAL A 408 9.88 18.92 5.42
CA VAL A 408 8.68 18.23 5.86
C VAL A 408 7.44 18.83 5.19
N LYS A 409 7.32 20.15 5.12
CA LYS A 409 6.23 20.83 4.38
C LYS A 409 6.20 20.43 2.91
N TYR A 410 7.37 20.28 2.30
CA TYR A 410 7.46 19.76 0.94
C TYR A 410 6.85 18.35 0.84
N LEU A 411 7.22 17.42 1.72
CA LEU A 411 6.68 16.07 1.72
C LEU A 411 5.18 16.02 2.01
N GLU A 412 4.67 16.83 2.95
CA GLU A 412 3.23 16.97 3.20
C GLU A 412 2.46 17.38 1.93
N SER A 413 3.04 18.26 1.12
CA SER A 413 2.41 18.73 -0.12
C SER A 413 2.29 17.65 -1.20
N LEU A 414 3.03 16.55 -1.09
CA LEU A 414 3.04 15.46 -2.08
C LEU A 414 1.83 14.52 -1.96
N VAL A 415 1.09 14.56 -0.87
CA VAL A 415 -0.09 13.67 -0.65
C VAL A 415 -1.11 13.78 -1.79
N GLY A 416 -1.28 14.99 -2.36
CA GLY A 416 -2.17 15.23 -3.51
C GLY A 416 -1.68 14.66 -4.85
N PHE A 417 -0.47 14.10 -4.91
CA PHE A 417 0.16 13.59 -6.14
C PHE A 417 0.49 12.08 -6.05
N TYR A 418 -0.18 11.34 -5.18
CA TYR A 418 -0.01 9.91 -5.11
C TYR A 418 -0.49 9.21 -6.39
N GLY A 419 0.23 8.18 -6.80
CA GLY A 419 -0.13 7.30 -7.91
C GLY A 419 -0.96 6.09 -7.46
N PRO A 420 -1.27 5.17 -8.39
CA PRO A 420 -2.01 3.95 -8.08
C PRO A 420 -1.29 3.10 -7.02
N TYR A 421 -2.05 2.58 -6.05
CA TYR A 421 -1.52 1.68 -5.02
C TYR A 421 -1.65 0.22 -5.49
N TYR A 422 -0.70 -0.25 -6.28
CA TYR A 422 -0.79 -1.56 -6.94
C TYR A 422 -0.37 -2.76 -6.07
N ASN A 423 0.07 -2.55 -4.82
CA ASN A 423 0.42 -3.65 -3.91
C ASN A 423 -0.79 -4.49 -3.46
N THR A 424 -2.01 -4.05 -3.79
CA THR A 424 -3.27 -4.78 -3.53
C THR A 424 -3.69 -5.71 -4.66
N VAL A 425 -2.94 -5.72 -5.78
CA VAL A 425 -3.18 -6.65 -6.90
C VAL A 425 -2.92 -8.08 -6.44
N ASP A 426 -3.82 -8.98 -6.81
CA ASP A 426 -3.60 -10.41 -6.59
C ASP A 426 -2.29 -10.86 -7.29
N GLY A 427 -1.51 -11.72 -6.64
CA GLY A 427 -0.21 -12.14 -7.20
C GLY A 427 0.92 -11.11 -7.10
N PHE A 428 0.74 -9.97 -6.38
CA PHE A 428 1.77 -8.93 -6.24
C PHE A 428 3.12 -9.48 -5.76
N ILE A 429 3.12 -10.37 -4.77
CA ILE A 429 4.35 -10.96 -4.22
C ILE A 429 5.11 -11.75 -5.30
N GLN A 430 4.38 -12.49 -6.14
CA GLN A 430 4.94 -13.30 -7.24
C GLN A 430 5.45 -12.42 -8.40
N MET A 431 4.83 -11.27 -8.62
CA MET A 431 5.27 -10.31 -9.64
C MET A 431 6.64 -9.71 -9.32
N ARG A 432 6.96 -9.47 -8.05
CA ARG A 432 8.18 -8.74 -7.65
C ARG A 432 9.49 -9.36 -8.20
N PRO A 433 9.75 -10.67 -8.10
CA PRO A 433 10.93 -11.26 -8.72
C PRO A 433 10.92 -11.19 -10.26
N LEU A 434 9.75 -11.22 -10.91
CA LEU A 434 9.66 -11.06 -12.36
C LEU A 434 10.17 -9.68 -12.80
N TRP A 435 9.85 -8.62 -12.05
CA TRP A 435 10.35 -7.27 -12.28
C TRP A 435 11.88 -7.21 -12.22
N PHE A 436 12.49 -7.74 -11.16
CA PHE A 436 13.95 -7.72 -11.03
C PHE A 436 14.66 -8.46 -12.15
N ASN A 437 14.19 -9.67 -12.46
CA ASN A 437 14.77 -10.50 -13.49
C ASN A 437 14.71 -9.82 -14.87
N MET A 438 13.57 -9.16 -15.16
CA MET A 438 13.39 -8.40 -16.40
C MET A 438 14.39 -7.24 -16.48
N VAL A 439 14.45 -6.38 -15.43
CA VAL A 439 15.33 -5.22 -15.42
C VAL A 439 16.80 -5.65 -15.51
N GLN A 440 17.22 -6.67 -14.76
CA GLN A 440 18.59 -7.21 -14.84
C GLN A 440 18.94 -7.71 -16.24
N SER A 441 18.01 -8.44 -16.89
CA SER A 441 18.23 -8.95 -18.25
C SER A 441 18.38 -7.82 -19.27
N VAL A 442 17.60 -6.74 -19.13
CA VAL A 442 17.72 -5.56 -19.99
C VAL A 442 19.05 -4.84 -19.75
N LEU A 443 19.40 -4.58 -18.48
CA LEU A 443 20.65 -3.87 -18.16
C LEU A 443 21.90 -4.65 -18.59
N ASN A 444 21.87 -5.97 -18.51
CA ASN A 444 22.95 -6.85 -18.99
C ASN A 444 22.96 -7.01 -20.53
N GLY A 445 22.01 -6.41 -21.26
CA GLY A 445 21.94 -6.50 -22.72
C GLY A 445 21.46 -7.86 -23.24
N GLN A 446 20.85 -8.69 -22.40
CA GLN A 446 20.36 -10.04 -22.77
C GLN A 446 19.04 -9.95 -23.54
N VAL A 447 18.21 -8.94 -23.26
CA VAL A 447 16.96 -8.69 -23.95
C VAL A 447 16.79 -7.19 -24.22
N GLN A 448 16.03 -6.84 -25.26
CA GLN A 448 15.67 -5.45 -25.53
C GLN A 448 14.61 -4.96 -24.54
N PRO A 449 14.54 -3.66 -24.22
CA PRO A 449 13.55 -3.11 -23.29
C PRO A 449 12.12 -3.51 -23.61
N LYS A 450 11.71 -3.46 -24.89
CA LYS A 450 10.36 -3.84 -25.32
C LYS A 450 10.06 -5.31 -25.04
N ASP A 451 10.95 -6.21 -25.46
CA ASP A 451 10.74 -7.65 -25.31
C ASP A 451 10.73 -8.05 -23.82
N GLY A 452 11.59 -7.39 -23.02
CA GLY A 452 11.62 -7.56 -21.57
C GLY A 452 10.30 -7.15 -20.91
N LEU A 453 9.76 -5.99 -21.26
CA LEU A 453 8.49 -5.50 -20.71
C LEU A 453 7.29 -6.34 -21.19
N ASP A 454 7.25 -6.75 -22.46
CA ASP A 454 6.15 -7.59 -22.99
C ASP A 454 6.10 -8.94 -22.25
N LYS A 455 7.28 -9.56 -22.05
CA LYS A 455 7.36 -10.79 -21.26
C LYS A 455 6.97 -10.56 -19.81
N PHE A 456 7.47 -9.50 -19.18
CA PHE A 456 7.14 -9.14 -17.81
C PHE A 456 5.63 -8.99 -17.61
N VAL A 457 4.96 -8.18 -18.45
CA VAL A 457 3.51 -7.94 -18.35
C VAL A 457 2.72 -9.21 -18.56
N THR A 458 3.14 -10.08 -19.49
CA THR A 458 2.51 -11.38 -19.73
C THR A 458 2.59 -12.26 -18.48
N ASP A 459 3.80 -12.42 -17.93
CA ASP A 459 4.05 -13.29 -16.77
C ASP A 459 3.41 -12.71 -15.49
N ALA A 460 3.46 -11.39 -15.30
CA ALA A 460 2.86 -10.71 -14.16
C ALA A 460 1.31 -10.82 -14.17
N ASN A 461 0.67 -10.64 -15.32
CA ASN A 461 -0.78 -10.84 -15.43
C ASN A 461 -1.20 -12.30 -15.21
N LYS A 462 -0.32 -13.26 -15.50
CA LYS A 462 -0.57 -14.66 -15.15
C LYS A 462 -0.60 -14.85 -13.63
N THR A 463 0.25 -14.15 -12.85
CA THR A 463 0.22 -14.27 -11.38
C THR A 463 -1.13 -13.84 -10.78
N ILE A 464 -1.82 -12.88 -11.42
CA ILE A 464 -3.19 -12.48 -11.01
C ILE A 464 -4.20 -13.62 -11.24
N GLN A 465 -4.04 -14.35 -12.35
CA GLN A 465 -4.93 -15.48 -12.69
C GLN A 465 -4.69 -16.67 -11.77
N ASP A 466 -3.42 -16.96 -11.46
CA ASP A 466 -3.01 -18.08 -10.61
C ASP A 466 -3.35 -17.85 -9.12
N ALA A 467 -3.59 -16.60 -8.70
CA ALA A 467 -3.96 -16.22 -7.33
C ALA A 467 -5.48 -16.25 -7.06
N LYS A 468 -6.32 -16.43 -8.10
CA LYS A 468 -7.78 -16.56 -8.01
C LYS A 468 -8.23 -17.99 -7.87
#